data_4542a8e0ed91ebb8012f57bab2450616
#
_entry.id   4542a8e0ed91ebb8012f57bab2450616
#
_cell.length_a   1.000
_cell.length_b   1.000
_cell.length_c   1.000
_cell.angle_alpha   90.00
_cell.angle_beta   90.00
_cell.angle_gamma   90.00
#
_symmetry.space_group_name_H-M   'P 1'
#
loop_
_entity.id
_entity.type
_entity.pdbx_description
1 polymer ?
#
loop_
_entity_poly.entity_id
_entity_poly.type
_entity_poly.pdbx_seq_one_letter_code
_entity_poly.pdbx_strand_id
1 'polypeptide(L)'
;MADENPSWIAPVHDLNQQCTSSKPDLVIIFFHGIGLGKNYEWKETWTSITSDGKRVCWPQAWLPADLTSKNGVRILSLSYDSALLGANEDVTDIGKNLIQSLVCKSEYEPLWEAPIALVGYSFGGLVVKSLVVEVEKRAKQARVENALERAAKENCQKFLGNLKGTIFYSVPHAGGIEDFKEYFIWQCKKFNASKKKQITKSGLLRSMDCFNQQMAHLTVDFDSAVEPSLMIYAFGEGLPVPEVGSVLVPYASAQQLARRNHYKVEDADHLTICKPSSQNAINYSKLKEVLLTIMKGVQTQPTPQMKHIW
;
A
#
# COMPACT_ATOMS: atom_id res chain seq x y z
N MET A 1 33.93 -2.29 19.45
CA MET A 1 33.32 -2.38 18.15
C MET A 1 31.87 -2.71 18.45
N ALA A 2 31.01 -1.70 18.40
CA ALA A 2 29.59 -1.84 18.68
C ALA A 2 28.94 -2.51 17.47
N ASP A 3 28.19 -3.56 17.72
CA ASP A 3 27.30 -4.21 16.75
C ASP A 3 26.29 -3.19 16.23
N GLU A 4 26.56 -2.63 15.08
CA GLU A 4 25.56 -1.97 14.27
C GLU A 4 24.68 -3.05 13.65
N ASN A 5 23.66 -3.42 14.38
CA ASN A 5 22.57 -4.22 13.88
C ASN A 5 21.69 -3.31 13.01
N PRO A 6 21.70 -3.40 11.68
CA PRO A 6 20.81 -2.62 10.83
C PRO A 6 19.43 -3.26 10.86
N SER A 7 18.74 -3.14 11.97
CA SER A 7 17.39 -3.71 12.11
C SER A 7 16.33 -2.74 11.59
N TRP A 8 16.26 -2.54 10.30
CA TRP A 8 15.08 -2.08 9.62
C TRP A 8 14.12 -3.26 9.40
N ILE A 9 13.62 -3.83 10.47
CA ILE A 9 12.49 -4.74 10.40
C ILE A 9 11.27 -3.84 10.42
N ALA A 10 10.58 -3.71 9.28
CA ALA A 10 9.29 -3.03 9.24
C ALA A 10 8.35 -3.73 10.23
N PRO A 11 7.88 -3.07 11.29
CA PRO A 11 6.94 -3.70 12.20
C PRO A 11 5.66 -4.07 11.44
N VAL A 12 5.24 -5.33 11.63
CA VAL A 12 3.97 -5.83 11.11
C VAL A 12 2.98 -5.87 12.26
N HIS A 13 1.86 -5.19 12.09
CA HIS A 13 0.79 -5.12 13.11
C HIS A 13 -0.36 -6.02 12.70
N ASP A 14 -0.65 -7.03 13.52
CA ASP A 14 -1.82 -7.89 13.33
C ASP A 14 -3.07 -7.21 13.88
N LEU A 15 -4.01 -6.89 13.00
CA LEU A 15 -5.25 -6.18 13.32
C LEU A 15 -6.40 -7.13 13.66
N ASN A 16 -6.26 -8.43 13.39
CA ASN A 16 -7.25 -9.44 13.72
C ASN A 16 -6.65 -10.61 14.49
N GLN A 17 -6.25 -10.36 15.73
CA GLN A 17 -5.66 -11.36 16.63
C GLN A 17 -6.60 -12.54 16.93
N GLN A 18 -7.89 -12.43 16.64
CA GLN A 18 -8.83 -13.55 16.78
C GLN A 18 -8.65 -14.60 15.67
N CYS A 19 -8.07 -14.25 14.55
CA CYS A 19 -7.72 -15.19 13.50
C CYS A 19 -6.39 -15.89 13.83
N THR A 20 -6.46 -17.04 14.45
CA THR A 20 -5.30 -17.87 14.81
C THR A 20 -4.94 -18.91 13.74
N SER A 21 -5.70 -18.99 12.65
CA SER A 21 -5.45 -19.94 11.57
C SER A 21 -4.12 -19.65 10.87
N SER A 22 -3.31 -20.68 10.69
CA SER A 22 -2.12 -20.61 9.82
C SER A 22 -2.47 -20.58 8.33
N LYS A 23 -3.70 -20.96 7.97
CA LYS A 23 -4.25 -20.93 6.60
C LYS A 23 -5.59 -20.19 6.62
N PRO A 24 -5.57 -18.84 6.69
CA PRO A 24 -6.78 -18.04 6.64
C PRO A 24 -7.42 -18.11 5.23
N ASP A 25 -8.68 -17.73 5.14
CA ASP A 25 -9.38 -17.68 3.84
C ASP A 25 -8.98 -16.44 3.01
N LEU A 26 -8.35 -15.45 3.65
CA LEU A 26 -7.79 -14.25 3.00
C LEU A 26 -6.73 -13.60 3.90
N VAL A 27 -5.67 -13.10 3.28
CA VAL A 27 -4.69 -12.21 3.91
C VAL A 27 -4.84 -10.81 3.31
N ILE A 28 -5.02 -9.80 4.15
CA ILE A 28 -5.13 -8.40 3.73
C ILE A 28 -3.96 -7.63 4.34
N ILE A 29 -3.21 -6.91 3.51
CA ILE A 29 -2.03 -6.17 3.97
C ILE A 29 -2.19 -4.68 3.62
N PHE A 30 -2.13 -3.82 4.64
CA PHE A 30 -2.31 -2.38 4.55
C PHE A 30 -0.97 -1.64 4.55
N PHE A 31 -0.83 -0.69 3.61
CA PHE A 31 0.34 0.14 3.38
C PHE A 31 -0.03 1.61 3.53
N HIS A 32 0.48 2.25 4.57
CA HIS A 32 0.18 3.65 4.87
C HIS A 32 0.89 4.63 3.92
N GLY A 33 0.42 5.88 3.90
CA GLY A 33 1.01 6.94 3.09
C GLY A 33 2.28 7.55 3.70
N ILE A 34 2.67 8.72 3.20
CA ILE A 34 3.83 9.47 3.69
C ILE A 34 3.59 9.89 5.14
N GLY A 35 4.58 9.62 5.99
CA GLY A 35 4.66 10.13 7.36
C GLY A 35 5.29 11.51 7.43
N LEU A 36 4.80 12.35 8.35
CA LEU A 36 5.33 13.70 8.58
C LEU A 36 6.40 13.76 9.69
N GLY A 37 6.83 12.60 10.20
CA GLY A 37 7.85 12.52 11.25
C GLY A 37 8.16 11.09 11.67
N LYS A 38 9.20 10.92 12.50
CA LYS A 38 9.65 9.60 12.97
C LYS A 38 8.60 8.78 13.76
N ASN A 39 7.52 9.42 14.20
CA ASN A 39 6.47 8.82 15.02
C ASN A 39 5.13 8.80 14.26
N TYR A 40 5.14 8.76 12.92
CA TYR A 40 3.90 8.57 12.19
C TYR A 40 3.36 7.18 12.50
N GLU A 41 2.21 7.15 13.14
CA GLU A 41 1.57 5.88 13.44
C GLU A 41 0.77 5.42 12.22
N TRP A 42 1.11 4.26 11.69
CA TRP A 42 0.36 3.58 10.63
C TRP A 42 -1.16 3.58 10.93
N LYS A 43 -1.53 3.49 12.21
CA LYS A 43 -2.89 3.46 12.69
C LYS A 43 -3.67 4.74 12.34
N GLU A 44 -3.03 5.90 12.37
CA GLU A 44 -3.66 7.19 12.04
C GLU A 44 -4.15 7.24 10.59
N THR A 45 -3.43 6.62 9.66
CA THR A 45 -3.85 6.49 8.26
C THR A 45 -5.21 5.81 8.16
N TRP A 46 -5.42 4.76 8.94
CA TRP A 46 -6.60 3.91 8.88
C TRP A 46 -7.63 4.22 9.98
N THR A 47 -7.49 5.35 10.66
CA THR A 47 -8.45 5.79 11.68
C THR A 47 -9.43 6.79 11.10
N SER A 48 -10.70 6.39 11.08
CA SER A 48 -11.84 7.23 10.73
C SER A 48 -12.44 7.92 11.94
N ILE A 49 -13.14 9.01 11.68
CA ILE A 49 -14.07 9.63 12.64
C ILE A 49 -15.48 9.31 12.15
N THR A 50 -16.21 8.52 12.93
CA THR A 50 -17.59 8.14 12.61
C THR A 50 -18.56 9.31 12.83
N SER A 51 -19.79 9.19 12.33
CA SER A 51 -20.81 10.24 12.45
C SER A 51 -21.15 10.62 13.90
N ASP A 52 -20.91 9.70 14.85
CA ASP A 52 -21.06 9.95 16.30
C ASP A 52 -19.77 10.49 16.96
N GLY A 53 -18.78 10.89 16.15
CA GLY A 53 -17.52 11.50 16.60
C GLY A 53 -16.49 10.53 17.17
N LYS A 54 -16.70 9.22 17.10
CA LYS A 54 -15.75 8.23 17.60
C LYS A 54 -14.60 8.01 16.61
N ARG A 55 -13.39 7.86 17.16
CA ARG A 55 -12.21 7.47 16.41
C ARG A 55 -12.13 5.95 16.31
N VAL A 56 -12.13 5.42 15.11
CA VAL A 56 -12.16 3.98 14.84
C VAL A 56 -11.07 3.61 13.83
N CYS A 57 -10.18 2.71 14.22
CA CYS A 57 -9.29 2.03 13.27
C CYS A 57 -10.15 1.02 12.49
N TRP A 58 -10.72 1.46 11.37
CA TRP A 58 -11.76 0.72 10.66
C TRP A 58 -11.32 -0.65 10.13
N PRO A 59 -10.05 -0.91 9.70
CA PRO A 59 -9.68 -2.25 9.29
C PRO A 59 -9.74 -3.25 10.44
N GLN A 60 -9.41 -2.78 11.65
CA GLN A 60 -9.46 -3.60 12.87
C GLN A 60 -10.89 -3.80 13.38
N ALA A 61 -11.71 -2.73 13.30
CA ALA A 61 -13.02 -2.73 13.93
C ALA A 61 -14.12 -3.32 13.03
N TRP A 62 -14.04 -3.13 11.71
CA TRP A 62 -15.15 -3.46 10.80
C TRP A 62 -14.89 -4.72 9.98
N LEU A 63 -13.66 -4.87 9.41
CA LEU A 63 -13.39 -5.96 8.48
C LEU A 63 -13.54 -7.36 9.10
N PRO A 64 -13.13 -7.66 10.34
CA PRO A 64 -13.30 -8.99 10.90
C PRO A 64 -14.75 -9.45 10.97
N ALA A 65 -15.67 -8.53 11.28
CA ALA A 65 -17.10 -8.81 11.35
C ALA A 65 -17.75 -8.92 9.96
N ASP A 66 -17.27 -8.08 9.02
CA ASP A 66 -17.80 -8.03 7.66
C ASP A 66 -17.29 -9.14 6.73
N LEU A 67 -16.13 -9.74 7.05
CA LEU A 67 -15.47 -10.79 6.28
C LEU A 67 -15.45 -12.12 7.05
N THR A 68 -16.60 -12.50 7.61
CA THR A 68 -16.71 -13.77 8.34
C THR A 68 -16.51 -14.96 7.41
N SER A 69 -15.65 -15.90 7.81
CA SER A 69 -15.37 -17.12 7.06
C SER A 69 -14.93 -18.25 7.99
N LYS A 70 -14.83 -19.48 7.46
CA LYS A 70 -14.52 -20.67 8.26
C LYS A 70 -13.15 -20.60 8.95
N ASN A 71 -12.13 -20.18 8.21
CA ASN A 71 -10.75 -20.11 8.70
C ASN A 71 -10.35 -18.69 9.13
N GLY A 72 -11.25 -17.71 8.99
CA GLY A 72 -11.01 -16.31 9.31
C GLY A 72 -10.18 -15.57 8.27
N VAL A 73 -9.95 -14.30 8.52
CA VAL A 73 -9.12 -13.42 7.69
C VAL A 73 -7.97 -12.85 8.52
N ARG A 74 -6.75 -12.88 7.97
CA ARG A 74 -5.60 -12.18 8.55
C ARG A 74 -5.56 -10.77 8.03
N ILE A 75 -5.45 -9.82 8.92
CA ILE A 75 -5.40 -8.39 8.58
C ILE A 75 -4.11 -7.83 9.15
N LEU A 76 -3.19 -7.46 8.27
CA LEU A 76 -1.88 -6.95 8.63
C LEU A 76 -1.78 -5.48 8.24
N SER A 77 -1.12 -4.67 9.04
CA SER A 77 -0.71 -3.32 8.66
C SER A 77 0.78 -3.17 8.86
N LEU A 78 1.44 -2.60 7.87
CA LEU A 78 2.88 -2.40 7.89
C LEU A 78 3.22 -1.02 8.42
N SER A 79 4.34 -0.94 9.13
CA SER A 79 4.96 0.31 9.54
C SER A 79 6.34 0.38 8.91
N TYR A 80 6.62 1.40 8.13
CA TYR A 80 7.92 1.66 7.49
C TYR A 80 8.25 3.14 7.56
N ASP A 81 9.53 3.49 7.47
CA ASP A 81 9.93 4.89 7.49
C ASP A 81 9.59 5.56 6.15
N SER A 82 8.45 6.22 6.13
CA SER A 82 8.01 7.05 5.01
C SER A 82 8.19 8.54 5.30
N ALA A 83 9.04 8.89 6.28
CA ALA A 83 9.26 10.27 6.65
C ALA A 83 9.94 11.04 5.52
N LEU A 84 9.35 12.17 5.11
CA LEU A 84 9.93 13.07 4.12
C LEU A 84 11.23 13.71 4.60
N LEU A 85 11.53 13.65 5.89
CA LEU A 85 12.66 14.31 6.52
C LEU A 85 13.51 13.28 7.27
N GLY A 86 14.72 13.06 6.77
CA GLY A 86 15.74 12.25 7.43
C GLY A 86 15.77 10.76 7.08
N ALA A 87 14.86 10.25 6.24
CA ALA A 87 15.00 8.94 5.66
C ALA A 87 15.97 8.97 4.47
N ASN A 88 16.90 8.01 4.40
CA ASN A 88 17.81 7.87 3.26
C ASN A 88 17.26 6.91 2.20
N GLU A 89 16.24 6.15 2.53
CA GLU A 89 15.61 5.13 1.70
C GLU A 89 14.64 5.74 0.69
N ASP A 90 14.64 5.22 -0.52
CA ASP A 90 13.62 5.48 -1.53
C ASP A 90 12.54 4.37 -1.53
N VAL A 91 11.57 4.49 -2.42
CA VAL A 91 10.48 3.51 -2.52
C VAL A 91 10.98 2.11 -2.88
N THR A 92 12.06 2.00 -3.64
CA THR A 92 12.65 0.73 -4.05
C THR A 92 13.35 0.04 -2.88
N ASP A 93 14.06 0.81 -2.07
CA ASP A 93 14.72 0.31 -0.87
C ASP A 93 13.69 -0.21 0.15
N ILE A 94 12.59 0.51 0.35
CA ILE A 94 11.48 0.05 1.19
C ILE A 94 10.92 -1.28 0.65
N GLY A 95 10.70 -1.40 -0.67
CA GLY A 95 10.23 -2.64 -1.30
C GLY A 95 11.17 -3.82 -1.04
N LYS A 96 12.48 -3.64 -1.21
CA LYS A 96 13.50 -4.67 -0.92
C LYS A 96 13.52 -5.09 0.55
N ASN A 97 13.43 -4.12 1.46
CA ASN A 97 13.42 -4.40 2.90
C ASN A 97 12.17 -5.19 3.31
N LEU A 98 11.02 -4.91 2.70
CA LEU A 98 9.79 -5.65 2.94
C LEU A 98 9.83 -7.12 2.49
N ILE A 99 10.65 -7.47 1.48
CA ILE A 99 10.84 -8.88 1.13
C ILE A 99 11.40 -9.64 2.35
N GLN A 100 12.42 -9.10 3.00
CA GLN A 100 13.09 -9.78 4.12
C GLN A 100 12.21 -9.76 5.39
N SER A 101 11.58 -8.63 5.68
CA SER A 101 10.83 -8.44 6.93
C SER A 101 9.40 -9.01 6.89
N LEU A 102 8.87 -9.31 5.70
CA LEU A 102 7.52 -9.81 5.51
C LEU A 102 7.52 -11.12 4.70
N VAL A 103 7.88 -11.08 3.41
CA VAL A 103 7.65 -12.19 2.48
C VAL A 103 8.51 -13.41 2.82
N CYS A 104 9.79 -13.19 3.18
CA CYS A 104 10.73 -14.26 3.50
C CYS A 104 10.80 -14.60 4.99
N LYS A 105 10.04 -13.93 5.84
CA LYS A 105 10.04 -14.19 7.27
C LYS A 105 9.24 -15.45 7.56
N SER A 106 9.85 -16.42 8.22
CA SER A 106 9.27 -17.77 8.45
C SER A 106 7.93 -17.76 9.17
N GLU A 107 7.71 -16.80 10.06
CA GLU A 107 6.42 -16.67 10.77
C GLU A 107 5.24 -16.36 9.86
N TYR A 108 5.47 -15.73 8.69
CA TYR A 108 4.42 -15.39 7.72
C TYR A 108 4.33 -16.36 6.55
N GLU A 109 5.31 -17.26 6.38
CA GLU A 109 5.34 -18.20 5.25
C GLU A 109 4.02 -18.97 5.06
N PRO A 110 3.35 -19.50 6.11
CA PRO A 110 2.09 -20.22 5.94
C PRO A 110 0.95 -19.36 5.38
N LEU A 111 1.03 -18.03 5.58
CA LEU A 111 0.01 -17.10 5.09
C LEU A 111 0.03 -16.97 3.57
N TRP A 112 1.17 -17.22 2.92
CA TRP A 112 1.32 -17.06 1.47
C TRP A 112 0.65 -18.19 0.67
N GLU A 113 0.07 -19.19 1.33
CA GLU A 113 -0.78 -20.20 0.71
C GLU A 113 -2.24 -19.75 0.57
N ALA A 114 -2.64 -18.67 1.24
CA ALA A 114 -3.97 -18.08 1.15
C ALA A 114 -4.04 -16.99 0.08
N PRO A 115 -5.22 -16.66 -0.46
CA PRO A 115 -5.42 -15.48 -1.29
C PRO A 115 -4.94 -14.21 -0.59
N ILE A 116 -4.27 -13.31 -1.32
CA ILE A 116 -3.68 -12.08 -0.79
C ILE A 116 -4.33 -10.87 -1.46
N ALA A 117 -4.69 -9.86 -0.66
CA ALA A 117 -5.08 -8.54 -1.09
C ALA A 117 -4.16 -7.47 -0.48
N LEU A 118 -3.64 -6.57 -1.30
CA LEU A 118 -2.80 -5.45 -0.86
C LEU A 118 -3.61 -4.15 -0.95
N VAL A 119 -3.56 -3.34 0.11
CA VAL A 119 -4.29 -2.08 0.21
C VAL A 119 -3.30 -0.95 0.44
N GLY A 120 -3.15 -0.05 -0.53
CA GLY A 120 -2.19 1.06 -0.46
C GLY A 120 -2.88 2.43 -0.51
N TYR A 121 -2.46 3.34 0.36
CA TYR A 121 -2.89 4.73 0.34
C TYR A 121 -1.74 5.64 -0.05
N SER A 122 -1.98 6.56 -1.01
CA SER A 122 -1.00 7.57 -1.43
C SER A 122 0.36 6.93 -1.73
N PHE A 123 1.44 7.35 -1.09
CA PHE A 123 2.76 6.75 -1.19
C PHE A 123 2.77 5.23 -0.89
N GLY A 124 1.93 4.75 0.02
CA GLY A 124 1.83 3.33 0.32
C GLY A 124 1.44 2.47 -0.88
N GLY A 125 0.70 3.02 -1.85
CA GLY A 125 0.45 2.34 -3.12
C GLY A 125 1.70 2.22 -4.00
N LEU A 126 2.65 3.15 -3.89
CA LEU A 126 3.96 3.04 -4.56
C LEU A 126 4.80 1.96 -3.90
N VAL A 127 4.74 1.85 -2.57
CA VAL A 127 5.40 0.78 -1.80
C VAL A 127 4.81 -0.59 -2.18
N VAL A 128 3.49 -0.72 -2.34
CA VAL A 128 2.84 -1.94 -2.87
C VAL A 128 3.43 -2.32 -4.22
N LYS A 129 3.52 -1.38 -5.16
CA LYS A 129 4.08 -1.64 -6.49
C LYS A 129 5.55 -2.07 -6.41
N SER A 130 6.34 -1.36 -5.63
CA SER A 130 7.75 -1.69 -5.44
C SER A 130 7.94 -3.08 -4.83
N LEU A 131 7.18 -3.42 -3.78
CA LEU A 131 7.23 -4.76 -3.19
C LEU A 131 6.93 -5.84 -4.22
N VAL A 132 5.85 -5.70 -5.01
CA VAL A 132 5.45 -6.69 -6.01
C VAL A 132 6.52 -6.86 -7.08
N VAL A 133 7.09 -5.77 -7.59
CA VAL A 133 8.18 -5.79 -8.59
C VAL A 133 9.42 -6.48 -8.04
N GLU A 134 9.82 -6.17 -6.81
CA GLU A 134 11.00 -6.78 -6.19
C GLU A 134 10.75 -8.26 -5.84
N VAL A 135 9.55 -8.64 -5.42
CA VAL A 135 9.14 -10.03 -5.19
C VAL A 135 9.18 -10.81 -6.52
N GLU A 136 8.72 -10.22 -7.61
CA GLU A 136 8.75 -10.83 -8.95
C GLU A 136 10.20 -11.07 -9.42
N LYS A 137 11.07 -10.08 -9.28
CA LYS A 137 12.51 -10.25 -9.59
C LYS A 137 13.12 -11.40 -8.80
N ARG A 138 12.81 -11.49 -7.49
CA ARG A 138 13.32 -12.57 -6.65
C ARG A 138 12.72 -13.94 -7.03
N ALA A 139 11.43 -13.99 -7.34
CA ALA A 139 10.74 -15.22 -7.78
C ALA A 139 11.32 -15.79 -9.09
N LYS A 140 11.76 -14.91 -9.99
CA LYS A 140 12.36 -15.27 -11.30
C LYS A 140 13.89 -15.47 -11.27
N GLN A 141 14.55 -15.27 -10.13
CA GLN A 141 16.00 -15.41 -10.02
C GLN A 141 16.48 -16.78 -10.55
N ALA A 142 17.35 -16.77 -11.56
CA ALA A 142 17.78 -18.00 -12.25
C ALA A 142 18.74 -18.85 -11.40
N ARG A 143 19.64 -18.20 -10.66
CA ARG A 143 20.64 -18.88 -9.82
C ARG A 143 20.27 -18.72 -8.35
N VAL A 144 20.33 -19.83 -7.61
CA VAL A 144 20.11 -19.93 -6.17
C VAL A 144 21.29 -20.69 -5.59
N GLU A 145 22.07 -20.03 -4.75
CA GLU A 145 23.37 -20.56 -4.28
C GLU A 145 23.24 -21.45 -3.05
N ASN A 146 22.20 -21.22 -2.25
CA ASN A 146 22.03 -21.94 -0.98
C ASN A 146 20.54 -22.19 -0.64
N ALA A 147 20.30 -22.95 0.42
CA ALA A 147 18.96 -23.33 0.87
C ALA A 147 18.10 -22.13 1.29
N LEU A 148 18.70 -21.09 1.90
CA LEU A 148 18.00 -19.88 2.34
C LEU A 148 17.46 -19.09 1.15
N GLU A 149 18.28 -18.92 0.10
CA GLU A 149 17.84 -18.25 -1.12
C GLU A 149 16.76 -19.02 -1.85
N ARG A 150 16.82 -20.37 -1.81
CA ARG A 150 15.77 -21.23 -2.37
C ARG A 150 14.46 -21.01 -1.65
N ALA A 151 14.46 -21.05 -0.32
CA ALA A 151 13.26 -20.79 0.49
C ALA A 151 12.70 -19.40 0.24
N ALA A 152 13.57 -18.38 0.16
CA ALA A 152 13.14 -17.01 -0.16
C ALA A 152 12.49 -16.91 -1.55
N LYS A 153 13.06 -17.57 -2.56
CA LYS A 153 12.46 -17.65 -3.91
C LYS A 153 11.10 -18.33 -3.89
N GLU A 154 10.98 -19.47 -3.21
CA GLU A 154 9.72 -20.22 -3.08
C GLU A 154 8.64 -19.37 -2.40
N ASN A 155 8.97 -18.66 -1.34
CA ASN A 155 8.05 -17.75 -0.66
C ASN A 155 7.59 -16.61 -1.57
N CYS A 156 8.50 -16.03 -2.36
CA CYS A 156 8.15 -15.03 -3.35
C CYS A 156 7.20 -15.60 -4.44
N GLN A 157 7.44 -16.83 -4.89
CA GLN A 157 6.55 -17.50 -5.85
C GLN A 157 5.17 -17.77 -5.28
N LYS A 158 5.09 -18.26 -4.03
CA LYS A 158 3.81 -18.45 -3.32
C LYS A 158 3.05 -17.13 -3.16
N PHE A 159 3.74 -16.09 -2.71
CA PHE A 159 3.16 -14.76 -2.52
C PHE A 159 2.54 -14.23 -3.83
N LEU A 160 3.29 -14.24 -4.94
CA LEU A 160 2.77 -13.79 -6.25
C LEU A 160 1.65 -14.67 -6.77
N GLY A 161 1.77 -15.98 -6.69
CA GLY A 161 0.75 -16.93 -7.15
C GLY A 161 -0.59 -16.76 -6.43
N ASN A 162 -0.54 -16.27 -5.18
CA ASN A 162 -1.72 -16.03 -4.36
C ASN A 162 -2.11 -14.55 -4.25
N LEU A 163 -1.41 -13.63 -4.89
CA LEU A 163 -1.83 -12.23 -5.01
C LEU A 163 -3.06 -12.14 -5.92
N LYS A 164 -4.23 -11.79 -5.37
CA LYS A 164 -5.51 -11.77 -6.08
C LYS A 164 -6.11 -10.38 -6.23
N GLY A 165 -5.67 -9.41 -5.42
CA GLY A 165 -6.18 -8.05 -5.54
C GLY A 165 -5.22 -7.00 -5.02
N THR A 166 -5.29 -5.82 -5.63
CA THR A 166 -4.68 -4.59 -5.13
C THR A 166 -5.71 -3.47 -5.13
N ILE A 167 -5.78 -2.76 -4.02
CA ILE A 167 -6.72 -1.67 -3.82
C ILE A 167 -5.94 -0.40 -3.50
N PHE A 168 -6.13 0.66 -4.27
CA PHE A 168 -5.39 1.89 -4.21
C PHE A 168 -6.28 3.07 -3.82
N TYR A 169 -5.92 3.77 -2.75
CA TYR A 169 -6.56 5.00 -2.30
C TYR A 169 -5.69 6.20 -2.68
N SER A 170 -6.12 6.95 -3.68
CA SER A 170 -5.46 8.17 -4.19
C SER A 170 -3.94 8.01 -4.39
N VAL A 171 -3.56 6.96 -5.15
CA VAL A 171 -2.17 6.66 -5.47
C VAL A 171 -1.76 7.39 -6.74
N PRO A 172 -0.65 8.16 -6.73
CA PRO A 172 -0.20 8.89 -7.91
C PRO A 172 0.53 7.98 -8.90
N HIS A 173 -0.20 7.16 -9.66
CA HIS A 173 0.37 6.18 -10.59
C HIS A 173 1.15 6.81 -11.75
N ALA A 174 0.72 7.97 -12.23
CA ALA A 174 1.41 8.76 -13.26
C ALA A 174 2.23 9.92 -12.69
N GLY A 175 2.45 9.92 -11.37
CA GLY A 175 2.98 11.05 -10.64
C GLY A 175 1.88 11.98 -10.12
N GLY A 176 2.25 12.82 -9.15
CA GLY A 176 1.40 13.88 -8.63
C GLY A 176 1.53 15.15 -9.48
N ILE A 177 0.67 16.10 -9.24
CA ILE A 177 0.84 17.48 -9.72
C ILE A 177 1.95 18.17 -8.93
N GLU A 178 2.44 19.28 -9.43
CA GLU A 178 3.45 20.11 -8.76
C GLU A 178 3.01 20.50 -7.35
N ASP A 179 1.72 20.75 -7.15
CA ASP A 179 1.06 21.03 -5.86
C ASP A 179 1.22 19.90 -4.82
N PHE A 180 1.33 18.63 -5.26
CA PHE A 180 1.55 17.49 -4.36
C PHE A 180 2.90 17.61 -3.65
N LYS A 181 3.96 17.92 -4.39
CA LYS A 181 5.29 18.16 -3.85
C LYS A 181 5.30 19.37 -2.91
N GLU A 182 4.70 20.47 -3.34
CA GLU A 182 4.63 21.71 -2.56
C GLU A 182 3.82 21.52 -1.27
N TYR A 183 2.70 20.81 -1.33
CA TYR A 183 1.91 20.47 -0.16
C TYR A 183 2.74 19.72 0.90
N PHE A 184 3.47 18.68 0.51
CA PHE A 184 4.29 17.93 1.45
C PHE A 184 5.48 18.76 1.97
N ILE A 185 6.10 19.59 1.15
CA ILE A 185 7.13 20.53 1.60
C ILE A 185 6.55 21.51 2.62
N TRP A 186 5.36 22.04 2.37
CA TRP A 186 4.68 22.94 3.29
C TRP A 186 4.34 22.25 4.63
N GLN A 187 3.78 21.06 4.61
CA GLN A 187 3.51 20.26 5.81
C GLN A 187 4.80 20.01 6.62
N CYS A 188 5.88 19.67 5.94
CA CYS A 188 7.17 19.48 6.58
C CYS A 188 7.70 20.76 7.22
N LYS A 189 7.57 21.90 6.55
CA LYS A 189 7.95 23.23 7.10
C LYS A 189 7.13 23.55 8.35
N LYS A 190 5.81 23.37 8.30
CA LYS A 190 4.91 23.59 9.43
C LYS A 190 5.28 22.72 10.65
N PHE A 191 5.56 21.44 10.41
CA PHE A 191 5.97 20.48 11.44
C PHE A 191 7.33 20.85 12.07
N ASN A 192 8.30 21.28 11.25
CA ASN A 192 9.64 21.62 11.72
C ASN A 192 9.73 23.00 12.36
N ALA A 193 8.90 23.96 11.94
CA ALA A 193 8.80 25.28 12.61
C ALA A 193 8.44 25.11 14.08
N SER A 194 7.63 24.08 14.42
CA SER A 194 7.30 23.74 15.79
C SER A 194 8.44 23.07 16.57
N LYS A 195 9.46 22.49 15.89
CA LYS A 195 10.55 21.71 16.52
C LYS A 195 11.94 22.29 16.37
N LYS A 196 12.11 23.49 15.76
CA LYS A 196 13.41 24.18 15.54
C LYS A 196 14.52 23.28 14.93
N LYS A 197 14.18 22.29 14.12
CA LYS A 197 15.14 21.39 13.48
C LYS A 197 15.45 21.80 12.05
N GLN A 198 16.72 21.75 11.66
CA GLN A 198 17.18 21.99 10.30
C GLN A 198 16.68 20.87 9.38
N ILE A 199 16.05 21.24 8.25
CA ILE A 199 15.48 20.30 7.28
C ILE A 199 16.61 19.74 6.43
N THR A 200 17.02 18.52 6.65
CA THR A 200 17.81 17.75 5.67
C THR A 200 16.86 17.08 4.67
N LYS A 201 17.10 17.31 3.38
CA LYS A 201 16.32 16.65 2.31
C LYS A 201 16.49 15.14 2.42
N SER A 202 15.41 14.41 2.66
CA SER A 202 15.41 12.94 2.66
C SER A 202 15.69 12.38 1.26
N GLY A 203 16.06 11.09 1.16
CA GLY A 203 16.14 10.35 -0.10
C GLY A 203 14.83 10.46 -0.88
N LEU A 204 13.70 10.41 -0.16
CA LEU A 204 12.35 10.57 -0.70
C LEU A 204 12.12 11.92 -1.36
N LEU A 205 12.52 13.03 -0.71
CA LEU A 205 12.42 14.38 -1.29
C LEU A 205 13.32 14.55 -2.52
N ARG A 206 14.48 13.88 -2.54
CA ARG A 206 15.37 13.86 -3.72
C ARG A 206 14.74 13.09 -4.89
N SER A 207 14.08 11.96 -4.60
CA SER A 207 13.37 11.20 -5.63
C SER A 207 12.11 11.92 -6.15
N MET A 208 11.56 12.89 -5.41
CA MET A 208 10.43 13.71 -5.87
C MET A 208 10.79 14.67 -7.01
N ASP A 209 12.05 15.07 -7.19
CA ASP A 209 12.46 15.89 -8.34
C ASP A 209 12.41 15.09 -9.66
N CYS A 210 12.58 13.74 -9.59
CA CYS A 210 12.37 12.82 -10.71
C CYS A 210 11.08 12.00 -10.56
N PHE A 211 10.16 12.43 -9.68
CA PHE A 211 9.03 11.63 -9.20
C PHE A 211 8.13 11.13 -10.34
N ASN A 212 7.83 11.98 -11.30
CA ASN A 212 6.92 11.61 -12.39
C ASN A 212 7.48 10.49 -13.27
N GLN A 213 8.76 10.52 -13.61
CA GLN A 213 9.38 9.53 -14.48
C GLN A 213 9.60 8.20 -13.76
N GLN A 214 10.12 8.23 -12.52
CA GLN A 214 10.31 7.02 -11.72
C GLN A 214 8.97 6.32 -11.39
N MET A 215 7.94 7.10 -11.11
CA MET A 215 6.61 6.55 -10.82
C MET A 215 5.96 5.92 -12.05
N ALA A 216 6.13 6.53 -13.22
CA ALA A 216 5.67 5.97 -14.48
C ALA A 216 6.37 4.63 -14.77
N HIS A 217 7.71 4.56 -14.62
CA HIS A 217 8.46 3.31 -14.78
C HIS A 217 8.00 2.24 -13.78
N LEU A 218 7.89 2.58 -12.50
CA LEU A 218 7.39 1.65 -11.48
C LEU A 218 5.99 1.12 -11.80
N THR A 219 5.14 1.96 -12.42
CA THR A 219 3.80 1.57 -12.82
C THR A 219 3.82 0.55 -13.97
N VAL A 220 4.71 0.76 -14.96
CA VAL A 220 4.93 -0.17 -16.08
C VAL A 220 5.52 -1.50 -15.58
N ASP A 221 6.52 -1.42 -14.72
CA ASP A 221 7.16 -2.61 -14.12
C ASP A 221 6.15 -3.44 -13.32
N PHE A 222 5.30 -2.77 -12.53
CA PHE A 222 4.23 -3.43 -11.78
C PHE A 222 3.20 -4.10 -12.70
N ASP A 223 2.71 -3.40 -13.75
CA ASP A 223 1.76 -3.99 -14.71
C ASP A 223 2.34 -5.21 -15.44
N SER A 224 3.66 -5.23 -15.62
CA SER A 224 4.40 -6.35 -16.22
C SER A 224 4.67 -7.50 -15.24
N ALA A 225 4.74 -7.21 -13.93
CA ALA A 225 5.03 -8.18 -12.88
C ALA A 225 3.81 -8.97 -12.41
N VAL A 226 2.60 -8.46 -12.65
CA VAL A 226 1.37 -9.06 -12.15
C VAL A 226 0.62 -9.86 -13.22
N GLU A 227 -0.11 -10.87 -12.77
CA GLU A 227 -0.98 -11.65 -13.66
C GLU A 227 -2.13 -10.79 -14.22
N PRO A 228 -2.54 -10.99 -15.48
CA PRO A 228 -3.66 -10.27 -16.08
C PRO A 228 -5.01 -10.44 -15.35
N SER A 229 -5.12 -11.48 -14.54
CA SER A 229 -6.30 -11.78 -13.71
C SER A 229 -6.33 -11.04 -12.38
N LEU A 230 -5.26 -10.30 -12.03
CA LEU A 230 -5.22 -9.53 -10.80
C LEU A 230 -6.34 -8.48 -10.79
N MET A 231 -7.14 -8.49 -9.73
CA MET A 231 -8.15 -7.45 -9.51
C MET A 231 -7.50 -6.18 -9.01
N ILE A 232 -7.55 -5.11 -9.79
CA ILE A 232 -7.02 -3.80 -9.41
C ILE A 232 -8.18 -2.82 -9.27
N TYR A 233 -8.29 -2.21 -8.08
CA TYR A 233 -9.31 -1.22 -7.74
C TYR A 233 -8.64 0.09 -7.32
N ALA A 234 -9.25 1.21 -7.68
CA ALA A 234 -8.75 2.53 -7.31
C ALA A 234 -9.86 3.46 -6.83
N PHE A 235 -9.56 4.22 -5.80
CA PHE A 235 -10.36 5.31 -5.29
C PHE A 235 -9.61 6.63 -5.52
N GLY A 236 -10.22 7.58 -6.20
CA GLY A 236 -9.71 8.93 -6.41
C GLY A 236 -10.48 9.95 -5.59
N GLU A 237 -9.78 10.97 -5.14
CA GLU A 237 -10.33 12.07 -4.36
C GLU A 237 -11.25 12.97 -5.21
N GLY A 238 -12.35 13.44 -4.61
CA GLY A 238 -13.34 14.33 -5.24
C GLY A 238 -13.21 15.78 -4.81
N LEU A 239 -12.64 16.00 -3.61
CA LEU A 239 -12.49 17.33 -3.02
C LEU A 239 -11.03 17.81 -3.04
N PRO A 240 -10.81 19.12 -3.19
CA PRO A 240 -9.50 19.72 -2.97
C PRO A 240 -9.12 19.64 -1.49
N VAL A 241 -7.81 19.50 -1.22
CA VAL A 241 -7.30 19.66 0.16
C VAL A 241 -7.42 21.13 0.56
N PRO A 242 -8.10 21.47 1.65
CA PRO A 242 -8.40 22.86 2.01
C PRO A 242 -7.17 23.77 2.08
N GLU A 243 -6.04 23.25 2.59
CA GLU A 243 -4.81 24.03 2.77
C GLU A 243 -4.10 24.37 1.45
N VAL A 244 -4.41 23.66 0.37
CA VAL A 244 -3.80 23.84 -0.96
C VAL A 244 -4.80 24.41 -1.95
N GLY A 245 -6.09 24.15 -1.74
CA GLY A 245 -7.16 24.55 -2.65
C GLY A 245 -7.22 23.75 -3.95
N SER A 246 -6.48 22.60 -4.01
CA SER A 246 -6.46 21.71 -5.17
C SER A 246 -6.53 20.24 -4.79
N VAL A 247 -6.93 19.40 -5.75
CA VAL A 247 -6.86 17.95 -5.71
C VAL A 247 -5.38 17.55 -5.83
N LEU A 248 -4.84 16.79 -4.89
CA LEU A 248 -3.42 16.45 -4.88
C LEU A 248 -3.04 15.37 -5.89
N VAL A 249 -3.89 14.37 -6.06
CA VAL A 249 -3.70 13.32 -7.06
C VAL A 249 -4.80 13.43 -8.10
N PRO A 250 -4.49 13.89 -9.34
CA PRO A 250 -5.48 13.96 -10.40
C PRO A 250 -6.16 12.61 -10.61
N TYR A 251 -7.48 12.63 -10.80
CA TYR A 251 -8.26 11.40 -10.96
C TYR A 251 -7.73 10.50 -12.08
N ALA A 252 -7.27 11.10 -13.20
CA ALA A 252 -6.64 10.37 -14.29
C ALA A 252 -5.36 9.61 -13.86
N SER A 253 -4.59 10.16 -12.91
CA SER A 253 -3.43 9.48 -12.32
C SER A 253 -3.86 8.36 -11.37
N ALA A 254 -4.83 8.64 -10.47
CA ALA A 254 -5.30 7.68 -9.48
C ALA A 254 -5.93 6.42 -10.12
N GLN A 255 -6.62 6.56 -11.25
CA GLN A 255 -7.33 5.44 -11.93
C GLN A 255 -6.46 4.65 -12.91
N GLN A 256 -5.24 5.07 -13.22
CA GLN A 256 -4.46 4.58 -14.38
C GLN A 256 -4.35 3.05 -14.46
N LEU A 257 -4.14 2.34 -13.35
CA LEU A 257 -4.04 0.89 -13.32
C LEU A 257 -5.39 0.17 -13.22
N ALA A 258 -6.39 0.83 -12.64
CA ALA A 258 -7.65 0.17 -12.29
C ALA A 258 -8.63 -0.01 -13.46
N ARG A 259 -8.31 0.54 -14.63
CA ARG A 259 -9.10 0.41 -15.87
C ARG A 259 -10.61 0.69 -15.64
N ARG A 260 -11.42 -0.34 -15.33
CA ARG A 260 -12.88 -0.23 -15.11
C ARG A 260 -13.28 -0.19 -13.64
N ASN A 261 -12.37 -0.54 -12.73
CA ASN A 261 -12.65 -0.66 -11.30
C ASN A 261 -12.14 0.57 -10.55
N HIS A 262 -12.60 1.76 -10.93
CA HIS A 262 -12.21 2.99 -10.29
C HIS A 262 -13.44 3.79 -9.85
N TYR A 263 -13.31 4.44 -8.72
CA TYR A 263 -14.37 5.18 -8.07
C TYR A 263 -13.86 6.55 -7.64
N LYS A 264 -14.56 7.60 -8.03
CA LYS A 264 -14.35 8.92 -7.48
C LYS A 264 -15.16 9.05 -6.21
N VAL A 265 -14.53 9.43 -5.10
CA VAL A 265 -15.18 9.65 -3.81
C VAL A 265 -15.43 11.15 -3.68
N GLU A 266 -16.64 11.58 -4.02
CA GLU A 266 -16.96 12.99 -4.23
C GLU A 266 -16.88 13.83 -2.95
N ASP A 267 -17.00 13.21 -1.79
CA ASP A 267 -17.01 13.83 -0.45
C ASP A 267 -15.67 13.64 0.31
N ALA A 268 -14.62 13.21 -0.36
CA ALA A 268 -13.31 12.99 0.25
C ALA A 268 -12.19 13.75 -0.48
N ASP A 269 -11.28 14.32 0.28
CA ASP A 269 -9.99 14.85 -0.15
C ASP A 269 -8.87 13.80 0.00
N HIS A 270 -7.63 14.20 -0.31
CA HIS A 270 -6.47 13.30 -0.18
C HIS A 270 -6.30 12.73 1.23
N LEU A 271 -6.55 13.52 2.27
CA LEU A 271 -6.31 13.13 3.67
C LEU A 271 -7.42 12.25 4.26
N THR A 272 -8.59 12.27 3.63
CA THR A 272 -9.80 11.59 4.12
C THR A 272 -10.21 10.40 3.25
N ILE A 273 -9.70 10.28 2.03
CA ILE A 273 -10.06 9.23 1.07
C ILE A 273 -9.91 7.80 1.62
N CYS A 274 -8.90 7.55 2.46
CA CYS A 274 -8.66 6.26 3.11
C CYS A 274 -9.34 6.12 4.48
N LYS A 275 -10.21 7.10 4.85
CA LYS A 275 -10.90 7.18 6.15
C LYS A 275 -12.42 7.20 5.96
N PRO A 276 -13.02 6.06 5.60
CA PRO A 276 -14.47 6.00 5.37
C PRO A 276 -15.24 6.45 6.60
N SER A 277 -16.27 7.28 6.40
CA SER A 277 -17.11 7.80 7.49
C SER A 277 -18.02 6.74 8.10
N SER A 278 -18.30 5.67 7.36
CA SER A 278 -19.15 4.54 7.78
C SER A 278 -18.89 3.31 6.90
N GLN A 279 -19.44 2.16 7.30
CA GLN A 279 -19.42 0.93 6.50
C GLN A 279 -20.26 1.02 5.21
N ASN A 280 -21.09 2.04 5.07
CA ASN A 280 -21.87 2.30 3.84
C ASN A 280 -21.16 3.28 2.88
N ALA A 281 -20.10 3.94 3.32
CA ALA A 281 -19.31 4.82 2.46
C ALA A 281 -18.73 4.05 1.28
N ILE A 282 -18.71 4.67 0.09
CA ILE A 282 -18.32 4.01 -1.16
C ILE A 282 -16.91 3.43 -1.11
N ASN A 283 -15.98 4.16 -0.48
CA ASN A 283 -14.59 3.76 -0.30
C ASN A 283 -14.40 2.58 0.65
N TYR A 284 -15.39 2.24 1.48
CA TYR A 284 -15.42 1.02 2.28
C TYR A 284 -16.27 -0.08 1.66
N SER A 285 -17.50 0.23 1.26
CA SER A 285 -18.43 -0.78 0.74
C SER A 285 -17.87 -1.49 -0.51
N LYS A 286 -17.19 -0.73 -1.39
CA LYS A 286 -16.52 -1.32 -2.57
C LYS A 286 -15.28 -2.11 -2.22
N LEU A 287 -14.48 -1.69 -1.25
CA LEU A 287 -13.38 -2.51 -0.73
C LEU A 287 -13.91 -3.85 -0.21
N LYS A 288 -14.94 -3.84 0.63
CA LYS A 288 -15.56 -5.05 1.16
C LYS A 288 -16.07 -5.98 0.06
N GLU A 289 -16.74 -5.44 -0.97
CA GLU A 289 -17.22 -6.21 -2.12
C GLU A 289 -16.07 -6.95 -2.84
N VAL A 290 -14.96 -6.27 -3.07
CA VAL A 290 -13.75 -6.84 -3.68
C VAL A 290 -13.16 -7.96 -2.82
N LEU A 291 -12.99 -7.70 -1.52
CA LEU A 291 -12.42 -8.70 -0.60
C LEU A 291 -13.30 -9.96 -0.52
N LEU A 292 -14.62 -9.80 -0.49
CA LEU A 292 -15.55 -10.93 -0.55
C LEU A 292 -15.48 -11.69 -1.88
N THR A 293 -15.23 -11.00 -2.99
CA THR A 293 -15.05 -11.62 -4.31
C THR A 293 -13.77 -12.46 -4.34
N ILE A 294 -12.67 -11.93 -3.79
CA ILE A 294 -11.39 -12.66 -3.66
C ILE A 294 -11.58 -13.92 -2.80
N MET A 295 -12.24 -13.82 -1.65
CA MET A 295 -12.49 -14.94 -0.76
C MET A 295 -13.32 -16.06 -1.42
N LYS A 296 -14.27 -15.71 -2.28
CA LYS A 296 -15.10 -16.69 -3.00
C LYS A 296 -14.36 -17.36 -4.14
N GLY A 297 -13.15 -16.95 -4.48
CA GLY A 297 -12.39 -17.48 -5.61
C GLY A 297 -13.02 -17.20 -6.97
N VAL A 298 -13.88 -16.18 -7.06
CA VAL A 298 -14.53 -15.80 -8.33
C VAL A 298 -13.48 -15.17 -9.24
N GLN A 299 -13.07 -15.89 -10.27
CA GLN A 299 -12.22 -15.33 -11.32
C GLN A 299 -13.04 -14.29 -12.10
N THR A 300 -12.67 -13.03 -11.99
CA THR A 300 -13.14 -12.01 -12.95
C THR A 300 -12.51 -12.31 -14.31
N GLN A 301 -13.29 -12.19 -15.39
CA GLN A 301 -12.75 -12.40 -16.73
C GLN A 301 -11.53 -11.52 -16.98
N PRO A 302 -10.43 -12.04 -17.57
CA PRO A 302 -9.23 -11.27 -17.83
C PRO A 302 -9.58 -10.05 -18.67
N THR A 303 -9.14 -8.90 -18.22
CA THR A 303 -9.29 -7.64 -18.95
C THR A 303 -8.32 -7.67 -20.14
N PRO A 304 -8.75 -7.35 -21.38
CA PRO A 304 -7.85 -7.35 -22.53
C PRO A 304 -6.63 -6.45 -22.28
N GLN A 305 -5.44 -6.99 -22.48
CA GLN A 305 -4.20 -6.20 -22.44
C GLN A 305 -4.28 -5.05 -23.46
N MET A 306 -4.04 -3.82 -23.03
CA MET A 306 -3.83 -2.74 -23.98
C MET A 306 -2.54 -3.03 -24.76
N LYS A 307 -2.66 -3.27 -26.06
CA LYS A 307 -1.51 -3.19 -26.96
C LYS A 307 -1.02 -1.75 -26.90
N HIS A 308 0.22 -1.56 -26.46
CA HIS A 308 0.89 -0.26 -26.51
C HIS A 308 0.85 0.25 -27.96
N ILE A 309 0.00 1.23 -28.22
CA ILE A 309 0.08 2.06 -29.42
C ILE A 309 0.96 3.23 -29.02
N TRP A 310 2.20 3.19 -29.53
CA TRP A 310 3.17 4.30 -29.47
C TRP A 310 2.78 5.39 -30.47
#